data_09962bc8e3d330326af8328fb398f191
#
_entry.id   09962bc8e3d330326af8328fb398f191
#
_cell.length_a   1.000
_cell.length_b   1.000
_cell.length_c   1.000
_cell.angle_alpha   90.00
_cell.angle_beta   90.00
_cell.angle_gamma   90.00
#
_symmetry.space_group_name_H-M   'P 1'
#
loop_
_entity.id
_entity.type
_entity.pdbx_description
1 polymer ?
#
loop_
_entity_poly.entity_id
_entity_poly.type
_entity_poly.pdbx_seq_one_letter_code
_entity_poly.pdbx_strand_id
1 'polypeptide(L)'
;MKLTLGFSPCPNDTFIFDALVHQKIDTGGLSFDVVLEDVETLNQWALEGKLDITKLSFPALFRSLDNYTLLNAGSALGKGGGPLLVRKKGTTISNNEIKDQLIAIPGINTTANLLLSFAYPEASRKQPMLFSEIEDTVVSGLADMGVIIHENRFTYQQKGLEKLADLGEIWEMNTG
;
A
#
# COMPACT_ATOMS: atom_id res chain seq x y z
N MET A 1 -6.86 16.33 25.75
CA MET A 1 -5.74 15.36 25.66
C MET A 1 -5.14 15.46 24.29
N LYS A 2 -3.80 15.47 24.14
CA LYS A 2 -3.09 15.57 22.87
C LYS A 2 -2.55 14.20 22.49
N LEU A 3 -2.82 13.74 21.25
CA LEU A 3 -2.43 12.43 20.72
C LEU A 3 -1.63 12.60 19.42
N THR A 4 -0.72 11.71 19.16
CA THR A 4 -0.05 11.59 17.85
C THR A 4 -0.94 10.84 16.87
N LEU A 5 -1.11 11.39 15.65
CA LEU A 5 -1.94 10.82 14.59
C LEU A 5 -1.13 10.70 13.30
N GLY A 6 -0.83 9.47 12.87
CA GLY A 6 -0.11 9.19 11.63
C GLY A 6 -1.03 8.71 10.51
N PHE A 7 -0.90 9.31 9.33
CA PHE A 7 -1.56 8.85 8.11
C PHE A 7 -0.77 9.28 6.87
N SER A 8 -1.09 8.69 5.71
CA SER A 8 -0.35 9.00 4.49
C SER A 8 -0.82 10.33 3.86
N PRO A 9 0.06 11.03 3.11
CA PRO A 9 -0.34 12.23 2.38
C PRO A 9 -1.22 11.95 1.15
N CYS A 10 -1.67 10.71 0.95
CA CYS A 10 -2.53 10.36 -0.17
C CYS A 10 -3.91 11.03 -0.07
N PRO A 11 -4.60 11.27 -1.21
CA PRO A 11 -5.90 11.92 -1.23
C PRO A 11 -6.97 11.23 -0.37
N ASN A 12 -6.93 9.90 -0.25
CA ASN A 12 -7.89 9.16 0.57
C ASN A 12 -7.74 9.48 2.05
N ASP A 13 -6.52 9.41 2.57
CA ASP A 13 -6.27 9.61 4.00
C ASP A 13 -6.45 11.09 4.38
N THR A 14 -5.94 12.01 3.56
CA THR A 14 -6.13 13.45 3.80
C THR A 14 -7.61 13.84 3.79
N PHE A 15 -8.43 13.22 2.93
CA PHE A 15 -9.89 13.43 2.94
C PHE A 15 -10.55 12.87 4.21
N ILE A 16 -10.18 11.64 4.61
CA ILE A 16 -10.76 10.97 5.80
C ILE A 16 -10.49 11.78 7.07
N PHE A 17 -9.28 12.30 7.24
CA PHE A 17 -8.84 12.96 8.46
C PHE A 17 -9.00 14.49 8.45
N ASP A 18 -9.39 15.12 7.33
CA ASP A 18 -9.49 16.57 7.19
C ASP A 18 -10.33 17.25 8.30
N ALA A 19 -11.53 16.72 8.52
CA ALA A 19 -12.44 17.33 9.51
C ALA A 19 -11.91 17.19 10.94
N LEU A 20 -11.25 16.08 11.25
CA LEU A 20 -10.66 15.82 12.56
C LEU A 20 -9.45 16.73 12.83
N VAL A 21 -8.54 16.80 11.87
CA VAL A 21 -7.27 17.55 11.99
C VAL A 21 -7.52 19.05 12.04
N HIS A 22 -8.46 19.56 11.25
CA HIS A 22 -8.80 20.97 11.18
C HIS A 22 -9.92 21.38 12.16
N GLN A 23 -10.27 20.50 13.13
CA GLN A 23 -11.27 20.78 14.16
C GLN A 23 -12.63 21.25 13.59
N LYS A 24 -13.02 20.71 12.43
CA LYS A 24 -14.32 20.98 11.80
C LYS A 24 -15.47 20.21 12.44
N ILE A 25 -15.14 19.28 13.34
CA ILE A 25 -16.07 18.47 14.14
C ILE A 25 -15.68 18.54 15.61
N ASP A 26 -16.65 18.29 16.51
CA ASP A 26 -16.34 18.15 17.93
C ASP A 26 -15.52 16.90 18.18
N THR A 27 -14.34 17.09 18.76
CA THR A 27 -13.40 16.01 19.09
C THR A 27 -13.47 15.58 20.55
N GLY A 28 -14.44 16.07 21.33
CA GLY A 28 -14.57 15.76 22.75
C GLY A 28 -13.35 16.22 23.57
N GLY A 29 -12.67 17.28 23.17
CA GLY A 29 -11.48 17.83 23.84
C GLY A 29 -10.17 17.10 23.45
N LEU A 30 -10.16 16.26 22.42
CA LEU A 30 -8.94 15.70 21.83
C LEU A 30 -8.30 16.70 20.86
N SER A 31 -6.97 16.71 20.82
CA SER A 31 -6.17 17.42 19.81
C SER A 31 -5.09 16.49 19.28
N PHE A 32 -4.62 16.74 18.04
CA PHE A 32 -3.76 15.81 17.35
C PHE A 32 -2.46 16.47 16.87
N ASP A 33 -1.32 15.83 17.16
CA ASP A 33 -0.05 16.06 16.48
C ASP A 33 -0.02 15.17 15.24
N VAL A 34 -0.18 15.79 14.08
CA VAL A 34 -0.28 15.07 12.80
C VAL A 34 1.10 14.78 12.25
N VAL A 35 1.32 13.53 11.86
CA VAL A 35 2.52 13.06 11.15
C VAL A 35 2.09 12.47 9.81
N LEU A 36 2.67 13.00 8.73
CA LEU A 36 2.42 12.51 7.37
C LEU A 36 3.63 11.71 6.90
N GLU A 37 3.41 10.42 6.64
CA GLU A 37 4.44 9.50 6.19
C GLU A 37 3.87 8.49 5.18
N ASP A 38 4.73 7.83 4.41
CA ASP A 38 4.30 6.75 3.55
C ASP A 38 3.78 5.54 4.34
N VAL A 39 2.98 4.71 3.67
CA VAL A 39 2.27 3.59 4.32
C VAL A 39 3.21 2.56 4.93
N GLU A 40 4.38 2.28 4.33
CA GLU A 40 5.30 1.30 4.88
C GLU A 40 6.03 1.83 6.12
N THR A 41 6.40 3.12 6.12
CA THR A 41 6.94 3.79 7.31
C THR A 41 5.95 3.74 8.46
N LEU A 42 4.66 4.06 8.22
CA LEU A 42 3.60 3.95 9.22
C LEU A 42 3.42 2.51 9.71
N ASN A 43 3.48 1.52 8.81
CA ASN A 43 3.42 0.11 9.17
C ASN A 43 4.56 -0.31 10.09
N GLN A 44 5.80 0.10 9.79
CA GLN A 44 6.96 -0.18 10.63
C GLN A 44 6.83 0.48 11.99
N TRP A 45 6.41 1.74 12.05
CA TRP A 45 6.18 2.45 13.31
C TRP A 45 5.06 1.82 14.15
N ALA A 46 4.06 1.22 13.52
CA ALA A 46 3.03 0.48 14.23
C ALA A 46 3.59 -0.78 14.90
N LEU A 47 4.49 -1.51 14.24
CA LEU A 47 5.17 -2.66 14.87
C LEU A 47 5.99 -2.24 16.11
N GLU A 48 6.47 -1.00 16.14
CA GLU A 48 7.23 -0.43 17.26
C GLU A 48 6.33 0.23 18.32
N GLY A 49 5.02 0.37 18.09
CA GLY A 49 4.10 1.07 19.01
C GLY A 49 4.36 2.58 19.11
N LYS A 50 4.81 3.22 18.04
CA LYS A 50 5.41 4.56 18.05
C LYS A 50 4.42 5.71 18.13
N LEU A 51 3.21 5.53 17.60
CA LEU A 51 2.17 6.56 17.54
C LEU A 51 0.95 6.14 18.35
N ASP A 52 0.18 7.10 18.87
CA ASP A 52 -1.07 6.79 19.60
C ASP A 52 -2.16 6.30 18.66
N ILE A 53 -2.29 6.94 17.48
CA ILE A 53 -3.24 6.57 16.42
C ILE A 53 -2.48 6.56 15.10
N THR A 54 -2.70 5.52 14.31
CA THR A 54 -2.05 5.43 12.99
C THR A 54 -2.94 4.76 11.95
N LYS A 55 -2.85 5.25 10.72
CA LYS A 55 -3.35 4.54 9.54
C LYS A 55 -2.30 3.51 9.15
N LEU A 56 -2.71 2.27 8.96
CA LEU A 56 -1.79 1.19 8.58
C LEU A 56 -2.48 0.14 7.72
N SER A 57 -1.69 -0.71 7.10
CA SER A 57 -2.18 -1.84 6.31
C SER A 57 -2.66 -2.99 7.21
N PHE A 58 -3.67 -3.75 6.81
CA PHE A 58 -4.14 -4.92 7.57
C PHE A 58 -3.04 -5.93 7.89
N PRO A 59 -2.09 -6.26 6.99
CA PRO A 59 -0.97 -7.13 7.34
C PRO A 59 -0.11 -6.61 8.51
N ALA A 60 0.10 -5.29 8.57
CA ALA A 60 0.80 -4.67 9.69
C ALA A 60 -0.04 -4.70 10.96
N LEU A 61 -1.37 -4.43 10.86
CA LEU A 61 -2.28 -4.53 12.02
C LEU A 61 -2.22 -5.91 12.66
N PHE A 62 -2.33 -7.00 11.88
CA PHE A 62 -2.29 -8.36 12.42
C PHE A 62 -0.99 -8.68 13.17
N ARG A 63 0.10 -7.99 12.86
CA ARG A 63 1.40 -8.13 13.52
C ARG A 63 1.62 -7.15 14.66
N SER A 64 0.74 -6.18 14.85
CA SER A 64 0.83 -5.14 15.89
C SER A 64 -0.35 -5.14 16.87
N LEU A 65 -1.11 -6.22 16.94
CA LEU A 65 -2.28 -6.37 17.85
C LEU A 65 -1.92 -6.28 19.32
N ASP A 66 -0.67 -6.53 19.70
CA ASP A 66 -0.19 -6.33 21.06
C ASP A 66 -0.11 -4.84 21.43
N ASN A 67 0.04 -3.96 20.46
CA ASN A 67 0.19 -2.50 20.64
C ASN A 67 -1.05 -1.72 20.25
N TYR A 68 -1.87 -2.23 19.30
CA TYR A 68 -2.96 -1.49 18.70
C TYR A 68 -4.28 -2.25 18.65
N THR A 69 -5.36 -1.49 18.77
CA THR A 69 -6.73 -1.98 18.55
C THR A 69 -7.31 -1.31 17.30
N LEU A 70 -8.00 -2.10 16.46
CA LEU A 70 -8.71 -1.57 15.30
C LEU A 70 -9.88 -0.70 15.72
N LEU A 71 -9.94 0.53 15.20
CA LEU A 71 -11.09 1.41 15.37
C LEU A 71 -12.19 1.07 14.36
N ASN A 72 -13.43 1.37 14.72
CA ASN A 72 -14.60 1.15 13.85
C ASN A 72 -14.79 2.22 12.76
N ALA A 73 -13.82 3.12 12.59
CA ALA A 73 -13.85 4.22 11.63
C ALA A 73 -12.47 4.46 11.03
N GLY A 74 -12.41 5.18 9.91
CA GLY A 74 -11.16 5.61 9.28
C GLY A 74 -10.53 4.57 8.34
N SER A 75 -11.21 3.45 8.03
CA SER A 75 -10.71 2.48 7.04
C SER A 75 -11.05 2.91 5.62
N ALA A 76 -10.24 2.46 4.66
CA ALA A 76 -10.52 2.54 3.24
C ALA A 76 -10.73 1.13 2.67
N LEU A 77 -11.87 0.91 2.04
CA LEU A 77 -12.21 -0.34 1.36
C LEU A 77 -12.16 -0.12 -0.16
N GLY A 78 -11.32 -0.88 -0.85
CA GLY A 78 -11.33 -0.97 -2.31
C GLY A 78 -12.15 -2.18 -2.78
N LYS A 79 -13.02 -1.96 -3.77
CA LYS A 79 -13.74 -3.04 -4.47
C LYS A 79 -13.61 -2.80 -5.99
N GLY A 80 -13.30 -3.86 -6.73
CA GLY A 80 -13.10 -3.75 -8.19
C GLY A 80 -11.87 -2.96 -8.58
N GLY A 81 -10.89 -2.82 -7.70
CA GLY A 81 -9.66 -2.08 -7.95
C GLY A 81 -8.62 -2.32 -6.88
N GLY A 82 -7.64 -3.16 -7.19
CA GLY A 82 -6.52 -3.49 -6.30
C GLY A 82 -5.18 -2.94 -6.78
N PRO A 83 -4.11 -3.29 -6.10
CA PRO A 83 -2.76 -3.09 -6.61
C PRO A 83 -2.59 -3.80 -7.96
N LEU A 84 -1.87 -3.16 -8.88
CA LEU A 84 -1.57 -3.76 -10.18
C LEU A 84 -0.15 -4.29 -10.21
N LEU A 85 0.02 -5.53 -10.67
CA LEU A 85 1.31 -6.04 -11.11
C LEU A 85 1.55 -5.56 -12.54
N VAL A 86 2.62 -4.79 -12.72
CA VAL A 86 2.97 -4.19 -14.02
C VAL A 86 4.38 -4.58 -14.44
N ARG A 87 4.63 -4.50 -15.75
CA ARG A 87 5.94 -4.66 -16.36
C ARG A 87 6.15 -3.61 -17.45
N LYS A 88 7.36 -3.50 -17.94
CA LYS A 88 7.66 -2.66 -19.12
C LYS A 88 6.95 -3.24 -20.34
N LYS A 89 6.28 -2.38 -21.11
CA LYS A 89 5.56 -2.77 -22.33
C LYS A 89 6.49 -3.41 -23.35
N GLY A 90 6.04 -4.55 -23.90
CA GLY A 90 6.79 -5.30 -24.90
C GLY A 90 7.86 -6.26 -24.36
N THR A 91 7.98 -6.41 -23.04
CA THR A 91 8.78 -7.48 -22.46
C THR A 91 8.01 -8.80 -22.46
N THR A 92 8.67 -9.87 -22.87
CA THR A 92 8.08 -11.22 -22.87
C THR A 92 8.51 -11.93 -21.59
N ILE A 93 7.65 -11.94 -20.59
CA ILE A 93 7.84 -12.74 -19.37
C ILE A 93 6.63 -13.65 -19.27
N SER A 94 6.81 -14.96 -19.23
CA SER A 94 5.72 -15.89 -19.00
C SER A 94 5.37 -15.94 -17.51
N ASN A 95 4.11 -16.25 -17.18
CA ASN A 95 3.68 -16.37 -15.76
C ASN A 95 4.46 -17.45 -15.01
N ASN A 96 4.99 -18.46 -15.71
CA ASN A 96 5.81 -19.53 -15.10
C ASN A 96 7.22 -19.06 -14.71
N GLU A 97 7.64 -17.88 -15.13
CA GLU A 97 8.98 -17.32 -14.86
C GLU A 97 8.96 -16.25 -13.74
N ILE A 98 7.79 -15.98 -13.15
CA ILE A 98 7.65 -14.92 -12.14
C ILE A 98 8.55 -15.15 -10.91
N LYS A 99 8.86 -16.38 -10.58
CA LYS A 99 9.75 -16.75 -9.47
C LYS A 99 11.17 -16.20 -9.61
N ASP A 100 11.61 -15.99 -10.85
CA ASP A 100 12.97 -15.54 -11.17
C ASP A 100 13.05 -14.01 -11.34
N GLN A 101 11.90 -13.34 -11.39
CA GLN A 101 11.81 -11.90 -11.61
C GLN A 101 12.02 -11.08 -10.34
N LEU A 102 12.75 -9.98 -10.46
CA LEU A 102 12.86 -8.99 -9.40
C LEU A 102 11.62 -8.08 -9.44
N ILE A 103 10.86 -8.07 -8.35
CA ILE A 103 9.60 -7.32 -8.25
C ILE A 103 9.74 -6.18 -7.26
N ALA A 104 9.64 -4.94 -7.75
CA ALA A 104 9.57 -3.75 -6.90
C ALA A 104 8.20 -3.70 -6.20
N ILE A 105 8.19 -3.52 -4.86
CA ILE A 105 6.99 -3.48 -4.04
C ILE A 105 6.97 -2.24 -3.13
N PRO A 106 5.77 -1.71 -2.77
CA PRO A 106 5.68 -0.49 -1.96
C PRO A 106 6.01 -0.72 -0.46
N GLY A 107 6.35 -1.93 -0.08
CA GLY A 107 6.73 -2.29 1.29
C GLY A 107 6.35 -3.71 1.65
N ILE A 108 7.09 -4.29 2.59
CA ILE A 108 6.92 -5.68 3.03
C ILE A 108 5.60 -5.88 3.80
N ASN A 109 5.20 -4.88 4.60
CA ASN A 109 4.04 -4.95 5.48
C ASN A 109 2.76 -4.40 4.84
N THR A 110 2.78 -4.14 3.52
CA THR A 110 1.64 -3.56 2.80
C THR A 110 0.61 -4.61 2.35
N THR A 111 -0.63 -4.19 2.18
CA THR A 111 -1.67 -4.99 1.53
C THR A 111 -1.26 -5.38 0.11
N ALA A 112 -0.55 -4.53 -0.60
CA ALA A 112 -0.05 -4.80 -1.94
C ALA A 112 0.88 -6.02 -1.99
N ASN A 113 1.81 -6.13 -1.04
CA ASN A 113 2.69 -7.30 -0.93
C ASN A 113 1.94 -8.56 -0.46
N LEU A 114 0.94 -8.42 0.42
CA LEU A 114 0.09 -9.55 0.81
C LEU A 114 -0.64 -10.12 -0.42
N LEU A 115 -1.27 -9.28 -1.22
CA LEU A 115 -2.02 -9.70 -2.40
C LEU A 115 -1.09 -10.28 -3.49
N LEU A 116 0.10 -9.70 -3.66
CA LEU A 116 1.13 -10.29 -4.54
C LEU A 116 1.52 -11.69 -4.08
N SER A 117 1.78 -11.88 -2.78
CA SER A 117 2.16 -13.18 -2.22
C SER A 117 1.04 -14.22 -2.31
N PHE A 118 -0.21 -13.77 -2.22
CA PHE A 118 -1.39 -14.63 -2.42
C PHE A 118 -1.54 -15.06 -3.89
N ALA A 119 -1.43 -14.11 -4.81
CA ALA A 119 -1.60 -14.37 -6.24
C ALA A 119 -0.43 -15.17 -6.85
N TYR A 120 0.78 -14.93 -6.36
CA TYR A 120 2.03 -15.51 -6.86
C TYR A 120 2.92 -15.95 -5.69
N PRO A 121 2.63 -17.08 -5.04
CA PRO A 121 3.39 -17.58 -3.88
C PRO A 121 4.87 -17.84 -4.20
N GLU A 122 5.19 -18.12 -5.45
CA GLU A 122 6.55 -18.35 -5.94
C GLU A 122 7.38 -17.06 -6.14
N ALA A 123 6.75 -15.88 -6.12
CA ALA A 123 7.42 -14.58 -6.27
C ALA A 123 8.26 -14.27 -5.02
N SER A 124 9.51 -14.71 -4.99
CA SER A 124 10.40 -14.59 -3.82
C SER A 124 11.35 -13.41 -3.87
N ARG A 125 11.70 -12.92 -5.09
CA ARG A 125 12.66 -11.83 -5.28
C ARG A 125 11.93 -10.48 -5.26
N LYS A 126 11.70 -9.94 -4.05
CA LYS A 126 10.98 -8.69 -3.83
C LYS A 126 11.92 -7.61 -3.33
N GLN A 127 11.82 -6.42 -3.90
CA GLN A 127 12.58 -5.24 -3.50
C GLN A 127 11.62 -4.15 -3.00
N PRO A 128 11.58 -3.88 -1.68
CA PRO A 128 10.79 -2.79 -1.13
C PRO A 128 11.41 -1.44 -1.49
N MET A 129 10.56 -0.47 -1.83
CA MET A 129 10.95 0.91 -2.13
C MET A 129 9.74 1.85 -1.98
N LEU A 130 9.97 3.16 -2.06
CA LEU A 130 8.87 4.13 -2.09
C LEU A 130 7.97 3.87 -3.31
N PHE A 131 6.65 3.88 -3.09
CA PHE A 131 5.68 3.58 -4.15
C PHE A 131 5.82 4.48 -5.37
N SER A 132 6.25 5.73 -5.19
CA SER A 132 6.49 6.71 -6.26
C SER A 132 7.67 6.36 -7.17
N GLU A 133 8.60 5.52 -6.72
CA GLU A 133 9.80 5.13 -7.46
C GLU A 133 9.62 3.85 -8.29
N ILE A 134 8.56 3.07 -8.00
CA ILE A 134 8.35 1.74 -8.59
C ILE A 134 8.24 1.79 -10.12
N GLU A 135 7.43 2.71 -10.65
CA GLU A 135 7.22 2.79 -12.11
C GLU A 135 8.54 3.09 -12.84
N ASP A 136 9.30 4.07 -12.35
CA ASP A 136 10.57 4.48 -12.97
C ASP A 136 11.64 3.38 -12.84
N THR A 137 11.62 2.62 -11.74
CA THR A 137 12.48 1.45 -11.53
C THR A 137 12.20 0.36 -12.55
N VAL A 138 10.92 0.07 -12.86
CA VAL A 138 10.54 -0.90 -13.88
C VAL A 138 10.84 -0.40 -15.30
N VAL A 139 10.55 0.86 -15.58
CA VAL A 139 10.81 1.46 -16.91
C VAL A 139 12.30 1.45 -17.24
N SER A 140 13.15 1.73 -16.26
CA SER A 140 14.62 1.71 -16.43
C SER A 140 15.21 0.30 -16.48
N GLY A 141 14.44 -0.74 -16.14
CA GLY A 141 14.90 -2.13 -16.11
C GLY A 141 15.73 -2.49 -14.88
N LEU A 142 15.68 -1.69 -13.82
CA LEU A 142 16.29 -2.02 -12.52
C LEU A 142 15.47 -3.04 -11.74
N ALA A 143 14.19 -3.16 -12.05
CA ALA A 143 13.33 -4.29 -11.67
C ALA A 143 12.59 -4.79 -12.90
N ASP A 144 12.29 -6.09 -12.92
CA ASP A 144 11.58 -6.74 -14.03
C ASP A 144 10.08 -6.40 -14.01
N MET A 145 9.54 -6.29 -12.81
CA MET A 145 8.12 -6.00 -12.53
C MET A 145 7.98 -5.04 -11.35
N GLY A 146 6.79 -4.47 -11.20
CA GLY A 146 6.46 -3.63 -10.05
C GLY A 146 5.01 -3.77 -9.61
N VAL A 147 4.76 -3.60 -8.32
CA VAL A 147 3.40 -3.52 -7.78
C VAL A 147 3.06 -2.07 -7.53
N ILE A 148 2.19 -1.51 -8.35
CA ILE A 148 1.75 -0.11 -8.24
C ILE A 148 0.43 0.00 -7.50
N ILE A 149 0.27 1.10 -6.77
CA ILE A 149 -0.88 1.41 -5.93
C ILE A 149 -1.38 2.84 -6.21
N HIS A 150 -2.47 3.23 -5.55
CA HIS A 150 -3.04 4.58 -5.63
C HIS A 150 -3.36 5.02 -7.07
N GLU A 151 -3.15 6.30 -7.38
CA GLU A 151 -3.43 6.92 -8.67
C GLU A 151 -2.59 6.39 -9.83
N ASN A 152 -1.43 5.79 -9.55
CA ASN A 152 -0.56 5.20 -10.58
C ASN A 152 -1.27 4.12 -11.42
N ARG A 153 -2.31 3.47 -10.84
CA ARG A 153 -3.13 2.51 -11.59
C ARG A 153 -3.88 3.13 -12.78
N PHE A 154 -4.02 4.44 -12.85
CA PHE A 154 -4.68 5.14 -13.95
C PHE A 154 -3.70 5.73 -14.98
N THR A 155 -2.43 5.84 -14.64
CA THR A 155 -1.42 6.57 -15.43
C THR A 155 -0.25 5.71 -15.93
N TYR A 156 -0.06 4.50 -15.42
CA TYR A 156 1.09 3.62 -15.73
C TYR A 156 1.32 3.40 -17.23
N GLN A 157 0.24 3.34 -18.04
CA GLN A 157 0.33 3.14 -19.48
C GLN A 157 1.05 4.30 -20.18
N GLN A 158 0.91 5.53 -19.66
CA GLN A 158 1.56 6.73 -20.20
C GLN A 158 3.09 6.68 -19.97
N LYS A 159 3.53 5.92 -18.97
CA LYS A 159 4.96 5.66 -18.68
C LYS A 159 5.53 4.46 -19.46
N GLY A 160 4.76 3.86 -20.35
CA GLY A 160 5.22 2.70 -21.13
C GLY A 160 5.21 1.39 -20.36
N LEU A 161 4.35 1.29 -19.34
CA LEU A 161 4.09 0.06 -18.62
C LEU A 161 2.83 -0.63 -19.14
N GLU A 162 2.74 -1.94 -18.91
CA GLU A 162 1.55 -2.74 -19.18
C GLU A 162 1.17 -3.57 -17.94
N LYS A 163 -0.13 -3.76 -17.75
CA LYS A 163 -0.69 -4.57 -16.66
C LYS A 163 -0.52 -6.05 -16.98
N LEU A 164 0.05 -6.80 -16.03
CA LEU A 164 0.03 -8.27 -16.02
C LEU A 164 -1.18 -8.81 -15.28
N ALA A 165 -1.46 -8.24 -14.10
CA ALA A 165 -2.56 -8.67 -13.25
C ALA A 165 -3.12 -7.53 -12.41
N ASP A 166 -4.39 -7.60 -12.07
CA ASP A 166 -4.98 -6.86 -10.96
C ASP A 166 -5.04 -7.83 -9.76
N LEU A 167 -4.27 -7.51 -8.73
CA LEU A 167 -4.14 -8.37 -7.55
C LEU A 167 -5.40 -8.37 -6.69
N GLY A 168 -6.18 -7.29 -6.74
CA GLY A 168 -7.48 -7.22 -6.09
C GLY A 168 -8.52 -8.10 -6.79
N GLU A 169 -8.58 -8.07 -8.12
CA GLU A 169 -9.46 -8.98 -8.89
C GLU A 169 -9.14 -10.45 -8.60
N ILE A 170 -7.84 -10.81 -8.54
CA ILE A 170 -7.42 -12.19 -8.20
C ILE A 170 -7.89 -12.56 -6.79
N TRP A 171 -7.74 -11.65 -5.82
CA TRP A 171 -8.22 -11.87 -4.46
C TRP A 171 -9.73 -12.08 -4.42
N GLU A 172 -10.51 -11.17 -5.01
CA GLU A 172 -11.97 -11.22 -5.04
C GLU A 172 -12.49 -12.52 -5.69
N MET A 173 -11.88 -12.95 -6.81
CA MET A 173 -12.25 -14.20 -7.48
C MET A 173 -11.99 -15.46 -6.64
N ASN A 174 -11.02 -15.44 -5.74
CA ASN A 174 -10.65 -16.61 -4.94
C ASN A 174 -11.27 -16.62 -3.54
N THR A 175 -11.73 -15.47 -3.04
CA THR A 175 -12.24 -15.36 -1.66
C THR A 175 -13.74 -15.01 -1.59
N GLY A 176 -14.37 -14.57 -2.68
CA GLY A 176 -15.79 -14.23 -2.78
C GLY A 176 -16.07 -12.76 -2.54
#